data_56137db2db91385a6c4d5b79881ce68f
#
_entry.id   56137db2db91385a6c4d5b79881ce68f
#
_cell.length_a   1.000
_cell.length_b   1.000
_cell.length_c   1.000
_cell.angle_alpha   90.00
_cell.angle_beta   90.00
_cell.angle_gamma   90.00
#
_symmetry.space_group_name_H-M   'P 1'
#
loop_
_entity.id
_entity.type
_entity.pdbx_description
1 polymer ?
#
loop_
_entity_poly.entity_id
_entity_poly.type
_entity_poly.pdbx_seq_one_letter_code
_entity_poly.pdbx_strand_id
1 'polypeptide(L)'
;VIAMASSLDQPGPCARNVVDAALLHEVICGHDPLDSTSIDAPVPAVVDAARSGDVAGMRIGVVKELGGEGYEPGVELRFREAVAALEAAGAEVVEVSCPNFTYALGAYYLIMPSEVSSNLARFDAMRYGLRAGDDGTASAEQVMARTRDAGFGEEVKRRTIIGTYALSSGYYDAYYGSAQKARTLIARDFEAAFASVDALVSPST
;
A
#
# COMPACT_ATOMS: atom_id res chain seq x y z
N VAL A 1 -0.27 -14.69 -2.91
CA VAL A 1 -0.98 -13.96 -1.83
C VAL A 1 -2.42 -13.71 -2.28
N ILE A 2 -3.40 -13.92 -1.39
CA ILE A 2 -4.79 -13.59 -1.71
C ILE A 2 -4.95 -12.06 -1.70
N ALA A 3 -5.44 -11.50 -2.80
CA ALA A 3 -5.64 -10.07 -2.92
C ALA A 3 -6.73 -9.57 -1.97
N MET A 4 -6.41 -8.55 -1.19
CA MET A 4 -7.34 -7.76 -0.39
C MET A 4 -7.73 -6.47 -1.13
N ALA A 5 -6.75 -5.68 -1.53
CA ALA A 5 -6.92 -4.50 -2.37
C ALA A 5 -5.90 -4.56 -3.51
N SER A 6 -6.26 -5.22 -4.61
CA SER A 6 -5.34 -5.68 -5.67
C SER A 6 -4.40 -4.60 -6.22
N SER A 7 -4.84 -3.35 -6.27
CA SER A 7 -4.04 -2.25 -6.79
C SER A 7 -3.17 -1.55 -5.73
N LEU A 8 -3.26 -1.97 -4.46
CA LEU A 8 -2.59 -1.35 -3.33
C LEU A 8 -1.84 -2.35 -2.44
N ASP A 9 -2.12 -3.65 -2.56
CA ASP A 9 -1.44 -4.68 -1.76
C ASP A 9 0.06 -4.70 -2.09
N GLN A 10 0.89 -4.63 -1.05
CA GLN A 10 2.34 -4.66 -1.15
C GLN A 10 2.94 -5.54 -0.06
N PRO A 11 2.95 -6.89 -0.25
CA PRO A 11 3.64 -7.79 0.66
C PRO A 11 5.13 -7.47 0.69
N GLY A 12 5.70 -7.41 1.89
CA GLY A 12 7.11 -7.12 2.06
C GLY A 12 7.68 -7.72 3.34
N PRO A 13 8.99 -7.94 3.40
CA PRO A 13 9.66 -8.48 4.58
C PRO A 13 9.77 -7.44 5.69
N CYS A 14 9.64 -7.91 6.95
CA CYS A 14 9.96 -7.15 8.14
C CYS A 14 11.14 -7.83 8.84
N ALA A 15 12.22 -7.08 9.08
CA ALA A 15 13.42 -7.58 9.73
C ALA A 15 14.06 -6.52 10.63
N ARG A 16 15.02 -6.93 11.48
CA ARG A 16 15.72 -6.02 12.39
C ARG A 16 16.78 -5.15 11.71
N ASN A 17 17.22 -5.54 10.52
CA ASN A 17 18.20 -4.79 9.75
C ASN A 17 17.90 -4.91 8.25
N VAL A 18 18.50 -4.03 7.45
CA VAL A 18 18.24 -3.94 6.00
C VAL A 18 18.72 -5.18 5.25
N VAL A 19 19.85 -5.77 5.65
CA VAL A 19 20.40 -6.96 4.95
C VAL A 19 19.48 -8.16 5.10
N ASP A 20 18.94 -8.41 6.30
CA ASP A 20 17.99 -9.50 6.53
C ASP A 20 16.67 -9.27 5.78
N ALA A 21 16.19 -8.03 5.70
CA ALA A 21 15.03 -7.68 4.88
C ALA A 21 15.31 -7.93 3.39
N ALA A 22 16.47 -7.52 2.90
CA ALA A 22 16.89 -7.73 1.51
C ALA A 22 17.01 -9.22 1.16
N LEU A 23 17.60 -10.04 2.05
CA LEU A 23 17.69 -11.48 1.89
C LEU A 23 16.31 -12.14 1.73
N LEU A 24 15.37 -11.80 2.62
CA LEU A 24 14.02 -12.35 2.53
C LEU A 24 13.30 -11.81 1.28
N HIS A 25 13.50 -10.54 0.93
CA HIS A 25 12.92 -9.94 -0.26
C HIS A 25 13.32 -10.68 -1.53
N GLU A 26 14.61 -10.96 -1.76
CA GLU A 26 15.07 -11.72 -2.93
C GLU A 26 14.49 -13.13 -3.01
N VAL A 27 14.20 -13.75 -1.86
CA VAL A 27 13.60 -15.11 -1.83
C VAL A 27 12.12 -15.10 -2.19
N ILE A 28 11.38 -14.08 -1.76
CA ILE A 28 9.92 -14.01 -1.97
C ILE A 28 9.51 -13.27 -3.24
N CYS A 29 10.43 -12.50 -3.85
CA CYS A 29 10.18 -11.80 -5.12
C CYS A 29 10.29 -12.75 -6.31
N GLY A 30 9.56 -12.40 -7.35
CA GLY A 30 9.58 -13.10 -8.63
C GLY A 30 8.21 -13.12 -9.27
N HIS A 31 8.18 -13.44 -10.57
CA HIS A 31 6.94 -13.54 -11.30
C HIS A 31 6.21 -14.85 -10.98
N ASP A 32 4.94 -14.76 -10.62
CA ASP A 32 4.02 -15.88 -10.49
C ASP A 32 2.94 -15.81 -11.59
N PRO A 33 2.96 -16.70 -12.59
CA PRO A 33 1.98 -16.68 -13.68
C PRO A 33 0.55 -16.97 -13.23
N LEU A 34 0.35 -17.44 -12.01
CA LEU A 34 -0.98 -17.68 -11.41
C LEU A 34 -1.51 -16.46 -10.62
N ASP A 35 -0.69 -15.42 -10.44
CA ASP A 35 -1.07 -14.16 -9.78
C ASP A 35 -1.05 -13.01 -10.79
N SER A 36 -2.23 -12.56 -11.19
CA SER A 36 -2.40 -11.47 -12.16
C SER A 36 -1.86 -10.11 -11.70
N THR A 37 -1.52 -9.96 -10.43
CA THR A 37 -0.91 -8.74 -9.87
C THR A 37 0.61 -8.82 -9.80
N SER A 38 1.18 -9.99 -10.06
CA SER A 38 2.63 -10.23 -10.09
C SER A 38 3.24 -9.57 -11.34
N ILE A 39 4.36 -8.88 -11.15
CA ILE A 39 5.07 -8.18 -12.22
C ILE A 39 6.08 -9.13 -12.87
N ASP A 40 6.03 -9.27 -14.20
CA ASP A 40 7.00 -10.03 -14.97
C ASP A 40 8.26 -9.17 -15.19
N ALA A 41 9.15 -9.19 -14.20
CA ALA A 41 10.40 -8.46 -14.21
C ALA A 41 11.49 -9.26 -13.47
N PRO A 42 12.77 -9.07 -13.82
CA PRO A 42 13.88 -9.65 -13.08
C PRO A 42 13.89 -9.20 -11.63
N VAL A 43 14.22 -10.11 -10.71
CA VAL A 43 14.43 -9.76 -9.30
C VAL A 43 15.74 -8.98 -9.19
N PRO A 44 15.75 -7.74 -8.66
CA PRO A 44 16.98 -6.97 -8.52
C PRO A 44 17.88 -7.54 -7.41
N ALA A 45 19.21 -7.36 -7.53
CA ALA A 45 20.20 -7.79 -6.55
C ALA A 45 20.22 -6.84 -5.32
N VAL A 46 19.13 -6.82 -4.55
CA VAL A 46 18.95 -5.88 -3.42
C VAL A 46 19.87 -6.19 -2.24
N VAL A 47 20.31 -7.45 -2.07
CA VAL A 47 21.26 -7.84 -1.02
C VAL A 47 22.61 -7.18 -1.24
N ASP A 48 23.11 -7.14 -2.47
CA ASP A 48 24.38 -6.50 -2.78
C ASP A 48 24.29 -4.98 -2.59
N ALA A 49 23.20 -4.36 -3.01
CA ALA A 49 22.94 -2.95 -2.75
C ALA A 49 22.87 -2.64 -1.25
N ALA A 50 22.15 -3.46 -0.47
CA ALA A 50 22.03 -3.28 0.99
C ALA A 50 23.39 -3.44 1.71
N ARG A 51 24.28 -4.28 1.21
CA ARG A 51 25.64 -4.48 1.79
C ARG A 51 26.59 -3.36 1.43
N SER A 52 26.47 -2.80 0.24
CA SER A 52 27.31 -1.68 -0.19
C SER A 52 26.99 -0.43 0.62
N GLY A 53 25.71 -0.14 0.85
CA GLY A 53 25.26 1.04 1.55
C GLY A 53 25.69 2.36 0.89
N ASP A 54 26.12 2.31 -0.37
CA ASP A 54 26.63 3.46 -1.10
C ASP A 54 25.45 4.32 -1.63
N VAL A 55 25.42 5.56 -1.19
CA VAL A 55 24.44 6.58 -1.62
C VAL A 55 25.13 7.80 -2.23
N ALA A 56 26.45 7.76 -2.44
CA ALA A 56 27.21 8.89 -2.98
C ALA A 56 26.72 9.26 -4.37
N GLY A 57 26.38 10.54 -4.56
CA GLY A 57 25.87 11.07 -5.80
C GLY A 57 24.39 10.76 -6.10
N MET A 58 23.70 10.00 -5.26
CA MET A 58 22.25 9.85 -5.38
C MET A 58 21.53 11.17 -5.07
N ARG A 59 20.50 11.47 -5.84
CA ARG A 59 19.61 12.61 -5.59
C ARG A 59 18.37 12.13 -4.83
N ILE A 60 18.21 12.61 -3.59
CA ILE A 60 17.14 12.25 -2.69
C ILE A 60 16.16 13.40 -2.53
N GLY A 61 14.89 13.18 -2.91
CA GLY A 61 13.85 14.18 -2.79
C GLY A 61 13.14 14.10 -1.43
N VAL A 62 13.10 15.22 -0.71
CA VAL A 62 12.23 15.39 0.47
C VAL A 62 10.93 16.01 0.00
N VAL A 63 9.81 15.29 0.20
CA VAL A 63 8.50 15.74 -0.29
C VAL A 63 7.94 16.80 0.65
N LYS A 64 7.77 18.03 0.13
CA LYS A 64 7.30 19.19 0.89
C LYS A 64 5.91 18.95 1.52
N GLU A 65 4.98 18.40 0.77
CA GLU A 65 3.58 18.18 1.18
C GLU A 65 3.43 17.06 2.23
N LEU A 66 4.48 16.26 2.44
CA LEU A 66 4.54 15.25 3.51
C LEU A 66 5.31 15.74 4.74
N GLY A 67 5.78 16.98 4.75
CA GLY A 67 6.23 17.67 5.95
C GLY A 67 5.06 18.40 6.62
N GLY A 68 5.19 18.78 7.87
CA GLY A 68 4.21 19.64 8.56
C GLY A 68 3.63 19.04 9.83
N GLU A 69 2.40 19.44 10.17
CA GLU A 69 1.74 19.05 11.40
C GLU A 69 1.26 17.58 11.37
N GLY A 70 1.16 16.97 12.54
CA GLY A 70 0.58 15.64 12.72
C GLY A 70 1.60 14.53 13.02
N TYR A 71 2.88 14.86 13.01
CA TYR A 71 3.93 13.92 13.42
C TYR A 71 4.30 14.11 14.89
N GLU A 72 4.62 13.01 15.56
CA GLU A 72 5.26 13.06 16.88
C GLU A 72 6.62 13.75 16.77
N PRO A 73 7.00 14.63 17.72
CA PRO A 73 8.29 15.33 17.67
C PRO A 73 9.52 14.41 17.57
N GLY A 74 9.41 13.20 18.12
CA GLY A 74 10.44 12.17 18.01
C GLY A 74 10.60 11.65 16.57
N VAL A 75 9.51 11.50 15.81
CA VAL A 75 9.55 11.08 14.41
C VAL A 75 10.19 12.13 13.53
N GLU A 76 9.81 13.40 13.71
CA GLU A 76 10.43 14.51 12.98
C GLU A 76 11.93 14.64 13.27
N LEU A 77 12.34 14.47 14.53
CA LEU A 77 13.75 14.50 14.90
C LEU A 77 14.54 13.40 14.20
N ARG A 78 14.04 12.16 14.23
CA ARG A 78 14.70 11.02 13.57
C ARG A 78 14.73 11.17 12.05
N PHE A 79 13.68 11.73 11.45
CA PHE A 79 13.64 12.02 10.02
C PHE A 79 14.74 13.04 9.64
N ARG A 80 14.85 14.15 10.38
CA ARG A 80 15.92 15.16 10.15
C ARG A 80 17.32 14.57 10.30
N GLU A 81 17.54 13.72 11.31
CA GLU A 81 18.82 13.03 11.50
C GLU A 81 19.11 12.06 10.35
N ALA A 82 18.09 11.35 9.84
CA ALA A 82 18.27 10.46 8.70
C ALA A 82 18.62 11.23 7.41
N VAL A 83 17.97 12.37 7.16
CA VAL A 83 18.30 13.26 6.03
C VAL A 83 19.75 13.76 6.16
N ALA A 84 20.16 14.24 7.32
CA ALA A 84 21.53 14.70 7.55
C ALA A 84 22.56 13.57 7.39
N ALA A 85 22.21 12.34 7.76
CA ALA A 85 23.07 11.18 7.56
C ALA A 85 23.23 10.83 6.08
N LEU A 86 22.19 10.95 5.25
CA LEU A 86 22.26 10.78 3.81
C LEU A 86 23.17 11.81 3.15
N GLU A 87 23.03 13.09 3.53
CA GLU A 87 23.93 14.15 3.07
C GLU A 87 25.41 13.90 3.47
N ALA A 88 25.63 13.49 4.72
CA ALA A 88 26.96 13.14 5.21
C ALA A 88 27.58 11.93 4.50
N ALA A 89 26.74 11.02 3.99
CA ALA A 89 27.14 9.88 3.18
C ALA A 89 27.35 10.23 1.69
N GLY A 90 27.13 11.48 1.29
CA GLY A 90 27.40 11.98 -0.06
C GLY A 90 26.21 12.02 -1.00
N ALA A 91 24.99 11.85 -0.48
CA ALA A 91 23.78 12.07 -1.28
C ALA A 91 23.50 13.57 -1.45
N GLU A 92 22.92 13.95 -2.59
CA GLU A 92 22.36 15.29 -2.83
C GLU A 92 20.90 15.28 -2.38
N VAL A 93 20.58 16.01 -1.31
CA VAL A 93 19.19 16.11 -0.83
C VAL A 93 18.57 17.39 -1.36
N VAL A 94 17.38 17.26 -1.97
CA VAL A 94 16.62 18.37 -2.57
C VAL A 94 15.16 18.32 -2.14
N GLU A 95 14.53 19.49 -1.99
CA GLU A 95 13.09 19.57 -1.77
C GLU A 95 12.35 19.34 -3.10
N VAL A 96 11.32 18.52 -3.09
CA VAL A 96 10.43 18.28 -4.23
C VAL A 96 8.99 18.56 -3.83
N SER A 97 8.17 19.03 -4.79
CA SER A 97 6.75 19.29 -4.56
C SER A 97 5.89 18.26 -5.27
N CYS A 98 4.95 17.68 -4.53
CA CYS A 98 3.94 16.72 -4.99
C CYS A 98 2.55 17.21 -4.56
N PRO A 99 2.01 18.27 -5.17
CA PRO A 99 0.85 19.02 -4.65
C PRO A 99 -0.41 18.18 -4.52
N ASN A 100 -0.57 17.13 -5.33
CA ASN A 100 -1.74 16.25 -5.26
C ASN A 100 -1.65 15.21 -4.12
N PHE A 101 -0.53 15.10 -3.41
CA PHE A 101 -0.39 14.20 -2.26
C PHE A 101 -1.34 14.57 -1.12
N THR A 102 -1.79 15.81 -1.05
CA THR A 102 -2.82 16.24 -0.09
C THR A 102 -4.14 15.46 -0.23
N TYR A 103 -4.40 14.89 -1.40
CA TYR A 103 -5.59 14.06 -1.67
C TYR A 103 -5.34 12.56 -1.44
N ALA A 104 -4.11 12.13 -1.16
CA ALA A 104 -3.74 10.72 -1.14
C ALA A 104 -4.52 9.92 -0.09
N LEU A 105 -4.64 10.44 1.12
CA LEU A 105 -5.37 9.78 2.21
C LEU A 105 -6.86 9.61 1.86
N GLY A 106 -7.49 10.66 1.32
CA GLY A 106 -8.90 10.60 0.89
C GLY A 106 -9.12 9.60 -0.23
N ALA A 107 -8.26 9.61 -1.25
CA ALA A 107 -8.30 8.66 -2.35
C ALA A 107 -8.10 7.20 -1.86
N TYR A 108 -7.15 6.97 -0.95
CA TYR A 108 -6.92 5.67 -0.33
C TYR A 108 -8.18 5.15 0.39
N TYR A 109 -8.83 5.98 1.22
CA TYR A 109 -10.02 5.56 1.96
C TYR A 109 -11.25 5.30 1.08
N LEU A 110 -11.22 5.68 -0.19
CA LEU A 110 -12.27 5.34 -1.16
C LEU A 110 -11.88 4.13 -2.02
N ILE A 111 -10.64 4.06 -2.51
CA ILE A 111 -10.17 2.98 -3.40
C ILE A 111 -10.02 1.68 -2.62
N MET A 112 -9.30 1.71 -1.50
CA MET A 112 -8.96 0.49 -0.76
C MET A 112 -10.21 -0.24 -0.24
N PRO A 113 -11.18 0.39 0.45
CA PRO A 113 -12.39 -0.30 0.86
C PRO A 113 -13.22 -0.81 -0.32
N SER A 114 -13.24 -0.10 -1.45
CA SER A 114 -13.93 -0.55 -2.66
C SER A 114 -13.35 -1.84 -3.20
N GLU A 115 -12.02 -1.93 -3.29
CA GLU A 115 -11.33 -3.14 -3.70
C GLU A 115 -11.47 -4.27 -2.67
N VAL A 116 -11.43 -3.98 -1.37
CA VAL A 116 -11.69 -4.93 -0.28
C VAL A 116 -13.08 -5.54 -0.42
N SER A 117 -14.10 -4.72 -0.61
CA SER A 117 -15.48 -5.20 -0.79
C SER A 117 -15.59 -6.15 -1.99
N SER A 118 -14.96 -5.81 -3.11
CA SER A 118 -14.97 -6.63 -4.31
C SER A 118 -14.16 -7.93 -4.13
N ASN A 119 -12.92 -7.83 -3.66
CA ASN A 119 -12.02 -8.98 -3.55
C ASN A 119 -12.47 -9.98 -2.48
N LEU A 120 -12.92 -9.53 -1.31
CA LEU A 120 -13.34 -10.42 -0.24
C LEU A 120 -14.74 -11.03 -0.47
N ALA A 121 -15.46 -10.62 -1.52
CA ALA A 121 -16.67 -11.29 -1.97
C ALA A 121 -16.44 -12.77 -2.31
N ARG A 122 -15.21 -13.17 -2.64
CA ARG A 122 -14.82 -14.56 -2.89
C ARG A 122 -15.02 -15.51 -1.71
N PHE A 123 -15.00 -14.99 -0.48
CA PHE A 123 -15.27 -15.77 0.73
C PHE A 123 -16.79 -15.89 0.93
N ASP A 124 -17.39 -16.82 0.21
CA ASP A 124 -18.83 -17.06 0.11
C ASP A 124 -19.32 -18.23 1.00
N ALA A 125 -18.42 -18.84 1.77
CA ALA A 125 -18.67 -20.04 2.58
C ALA A 125 -18.97 -21.32 1.78
N MET A 126 -18.89 -21.30 0.45
CA MET A 126 -19.29 -22.43 -0.40
C MET A 126 -18.11 -23.15 -1.03
N ARG A 127 -17.11 -22.41 -1.52
CA ARG A 127 -16.04 -22.97 -2.34
C ARG A 127 -14.80 -23.37 -1.56
N TYR A 128 -14.40 -22.57 -0.57
CA TYR A 128 -13.18 -22.78 0.23
C TYR A 128 -13.18 -21.89 1.47
N GLY A 129 -12.28 -22.17 2.39
CA GLY A 129 -12.09 -21.42 3.62
C GLY A 129 -13.05 -21.82 4.72
N LEU A 130 -13.27 -20.92 5.67
CA LEU A 130 -14.18 -21.11 6.78
C LEU A 130 -15.63 -21.27 6.28
N ARG A 131 -16.36 -22.22 6.86
CA ARG A 131 -17.81 -22.36 6.75
C ARG A 131 -18.40 -22.48 8.14
N ALA A 132 -19.13 -21.49 8.59
CA ALA A 132 -19.70 -21.42 9.93
C ALA A 132 -21.22 -21.28 9.90
N GLY A 133 -21.87 -21.85 10.92
CA GLY A 133 -23.31 -21.72 11.11
C GLY A 133 -24.18 -22.46 10.09
N ASP A 134 -23.63 -23.45 9.40
CA ASP A 134 -24.40 -24.38 8.58
C ASP A 134 -24.99 -25.48 9.46
N ASP A 135 -26.25 -25.39 9.72
CA ASP A 135 -27.04 -26.34 10.53
C ASP A 135 -27.89 -27.30 9.66
N GLY A 136 -27.70 -27.28 8.34
CA GLY A 136 -28.48 -28.05 7.37
C GLY A 136 -29.86 -27.47 7.06
N THR A 137 -30.28 -26.39 7.74
CA THR A 137 -31.58 -25.72 7.53
C THR A 137 -31.41 -24.27 7.06
N ALA A 138 -30.23 -23.68 7.25
CA ALA A 138 -29.92 -22.31 6.86
C ALA A 138 -29.82 -22.19 5.35
N SER A 139 -30.29 -21.07 4.81
CA SER A 139 -30.07 -20.73 3.39
C SER A 139 -28.59 -20.43 3.13
N ALA A 140 -28.16 -20.54 1.87
CA ALA A 140 -26.79 -20.19 1.47
C ALA A 140 -26.41 -18.75 1.88
N GLU A 141 -27.33 -17.81 1.78
CA GLU A 141 -27.14 -16.42 2.22
C GLU A 141 -26.92 -16.33 3.73
N GLN A 142 -27.70 -17.07 4.52
CA GLN A 142 -27.53 -17.09 5.97
C GLN A 142 -26.20 -17.73 6.39
N VAL A 143 -25.79 -18.83 5.73
CA VAL A 143 -24.47 -19.45 5.98
C VAL A 143 -23.34 -18.49 5.62
N MET A 144 -23.44 -17.82 4.49
CA MET A 144 -22.46 -16.79 4.07
C MET A 144 -22.38 -15.65 5.08
N ALA A 145 -23.52 -15.13 5.53
CA ALA A 145 -23.55 -14.03 6.51
C ALA A 145 -22.90 -14.45 7.85
N ARG A 146 -23.28 -15.61 8.39
CA ARG A 146 -22.71 -16.18 9.63
C ARG A 146 -21.21 -16.45 9.49
N THR A 147 -20.77 -16.94 8.32
CA THR A 147 -19.36 -17.22 8.05
C THR A 147 -18.54 -15.94 8.00
N ARG A 148 -19.02 -14.91 7.32
CA ARG A 148 -18.34 -13.61 7.26
C ARG A 148 -18.30 -12.94 8.62
N ASP A 149 -19.37 -13.05 9.39
CA ASP A 149 -19.41 -12.51 10.75
C ASP A 149 -18.38 -13.20 11.67
N ALA A 150 -18.27 -14.50 11.59
CA ALA A 150 -17.31 -15.27 12.39
C ALA A 150 -15.85 -15.13 11.90
N GLY A 151 -15.64 -14.99 10.58
CA GLY A 151 -14.32 -15.06 9.97
C GLY A 151 -13.66 -13.70 9.68
N PHE A 152 -14.43 -12.63 9.52
CA PHE A 152 -13.89 -11.29 9.30
C PHE A 152 -13.77 -10.53 10.61
N GLY A 153 -12.58 -9.92 10.83
CA GLY A 153 -12.39 -8.96 11.92
C GLY A 153 -13.23 -7.69 11.72
N GLU A 154 -13.45 -6.95 12.79
CA GLU A 154 -14.33 -5.77 12.80
C GLU A 154 -13.90 -4.70 11.78
N GLU A 155 -12.60 -4.44 11.65
CA GLU A 155 -12.09 -3.48 10.67
C GLU A 155 -12.32 -3.94 9.23
N VAL A 156 -12.20 -5.23 8.95
CA VAL A 156 -12.48 -5.80 7.61
C VAL A 156 -13.96 -5.65 7.27
N LYS A 157 -14.85 -5.92 8.23
CA LYS A 157 -16.30 -5.72 8.09
C LYS A 157 -16.61 -4.25 7.77
N ARG A 158 -16.04 -3.34 8.55
CA ARG A 158 -16.21 -1.88 8.37
C ARG A 158 -15.78 -1.44 6.97
N ARG A 159 -14.60 -1.85 6.51
CA ARG A 159 -14.08 -1.49 5.18
C ARG A 159 -14.93 -2.10 4.06
N THR A 160 -15.40 -3.33 4.23
CA THR A 160 -16.30 -3.97 3.26
C THR A 160 -17.61 -3.18 3.11
N ILE A 161 -18.20 -2.70 4.21
CA ILE A 161 -19.43 -1.90 4.18
C ILE A 161 -19.17 -0.55 3.49
N ILE A 162 -18.10 0.16 3.85
CA ILE A 162 -17.71 1.43 3.23
C ILE A 162 -17.50 1.27 1.73
N GLY A 163 -16.76 0.22 1.33
CA GLY A 163 -16.50 -0.07 -0.08
C GLY A 163 -17.75 -0.41 -0.87
N THR A 164 -18.64 -1.20 -0.29
CA THR A 164 -19.94 -1.53 -0.92
C THR A 164 -20.76 -0.25 -1.14
N TYR A 165 -20.78 0.66 -0.17
CA TYR A 165 -21.45 1.94 -0.30
C TYR A 165 -20.83 2.81 -1.41
N ALA A 166 -19.50 2.94 -1.43
CA ALA A 166 -18.80 3.74 -2.43
C ALA A 166 -18.98 3.20 -3.87
N LEU A 167 -19.19 1.89 -4.03
CA LEU A 167 -19.45 1.25 -5.32
C LEU A 167 -20.93 1.20 -5.71
N SER A 168 -21.84 1.60 -4.83
CA SER A 168 -23.26 1.50 -5.09
C SER A 168 -23.73 2.48 -6.19
N SER A 169 -24.84 2.14 -6.83
CA SER A 169 -25.45 2.96 -7.88
C SER A 169 -25.76 4.39 -7.37
N GLY A 170 -25.35 5.40 -8.13
CA GLY A 170 -25.49 6.82 -7.78
C GLY A 170 -24.30 7.40 -6.99
N TYR A 171 -23.44 6.57 -6.40
CA TYR A 171 -22.25 7.01 -5.65
C TYR A 171 -20.93 6.66 -6.31
N TYR A 172 -20.91 5.70 -7.22
CA TYR A 172 -19.71 5.22 -7.91
C TYR A 172 -18.89 6.35 -8.54
N ASP A 173 -19.50 7.20 -9.36
CA ASP A 173 -18.79 8.29 -10.04
C ASP A 173 -18.36 9.40 -9.06
N ALA A 174 -19.19 9.66 -8.04
CA ALA A 174 -18.89 10.69 -7.05
C ALA A 174 -17.72 10.31 -6.13
N TYR A 175 -17.62 9.06 -5.75
CA TYR A 175 -16.59 8.58 -4.81
C TYR A 175 -15.47 7.82 -5.49
N TYR A 176 -15.73 6.61 -5.97
CA TYR A 176 -14.69 5.76 -6.55
C TYR A 176 -14.10 6.37 -7.83
N GLY A 177 -14.94 6.85 -8.75
CA GLY A 177 -14.50 7.51 -9.97
C GLY A 177 -13.65 8.76 -9.71
N SER A 178 -14.04 9.58 -8.72
CA SER A 178 -13.26 10.76 -8.32
C SER A 178 -11.94 10.39 -7.67
N ALA A 179 -11.92 9.36 -6.82
CA ALA A 179 -10.70 8.86 -6.20
C ALA A 179 -9.70 8.31 -7.22
N GLN A 180 -10.17 7.61 -8.26
CA GLN A 180 -9.32 7.14 -9.37
C GLN A 180 -8.71 8.30 -10.18
N LYS A 181 -9.45 9.39 -10.38
CA LYS A 181 -8.90 10.61 -11.02
C LYS A 181 -7.83 11.26 -10.14
N ALA A 182 -8.07 11.37 -8.82
CA ALA A 182 -7.08 11.88 -7.87
C ALA A 182 -5.81 11.00 -7.87
N ARG A 183 -5.95 9.67 -7.86
CA ARG A 183 -4.82 8.73 -7.98
C ARG A 183 -3.99 8.98 -9.24
N THR A 184 -4.63 9.29 -10.37
CA THR A 184 -3.91 9.60 -11.60
C THR A 184 -3.08 10.89 -11.47
N LEU A 185 -3.59 11.92 -10.77
CA LEU A 185 -2.84 13.14 -10.52
C LEU A 185 -1.67 12.89 -9.56
N ILE A 186 -1.86 12.08 -8.53
CA ILE A 186 -0.80 11.66 -7.61
C ILE A 186 0.31 10.89 -8.36
N ALA A 187 -0.06 9.98 -9.25
CA ALA A 187 0.91 9.26 -10.08
C ALA A 187 1.76 10.20 -10.94
N ARG A 188 1.16 11.24 -11.51
CA ARG A 188 1.88 12.28 -12.27
C ARG A 188 2.85 13.11 -11.42
N ASP A 189 2.51 13.37 -10.16
CA ASP A 189 3.45 14.03 -9.23
C ASP A 189 4.68 13.14 -8.99
N PHE A 190 4.49 11.82 -8.80
CA PHE A 190 5.60 10.87 -8.71
C PHE A 190 6.46 10.86 -9.97
N GLU A 191 5.84 10.79 -11.16
CA GLU A 191 6.55 10.82 -12.44
C GLU A 191 7.40 12.09 -12.58
N ALA A 192 6.82 13.25 -12.23
CA ALA A 192 7.53 14.52 -12.27
C ALA A 192 8.69 14.58 -11.26
N ALA A 193 8.49 14.09 -10.04
CA ALA A 193 9.54 14.05 -9.02
C ALA A 193 10.68 13.11 -9.44
N PHE A 194 10.40 11.88 -9.86
CA PHE A 194 11.40 10.92 -10.30
C PHE A 194 12.13 11.27 -11.60
N ALA A 195 11.66 12.28 -12.35
CA ALA A 195 12.46 12.86 -13.44
C ALA A 195 13.70 13.63 -12.94
N SER A 196 13.73 13.99 -11.65
CA SER A 196 14.78 14.82 -11.06
C SER A 196 15.51 14.20 -9.88
N VAL A 197 14.99 13.13 -9.28
CA VAL A 197 15.57 12.45 -8.12
C VAL A 197 15.52 10.92 -8.27
N ASP A 198 16.42 10.23 -7.58
CA ASP A 198 16.53 8.77 -7.62
C ASP A 198 15.62 8.09 -6.58
N ALA A 199 15.34 8.78 -5.48
CA ALA A 199 14.46 8.28 -4.42
C ALA A 199 13.75 9.45 -3.73
N LEU A 200 12.60 9.14 -3.09
CA LEU A 200 11.86 10.06 -2.25
C LEU A 200 11.89 9.58 -0.80
N VAL A 201 11.97 10.52 0.13
CA VAL A 201 11.92 10.24 1.57
C VAL A 201 10.86 11.11 2.25
N SER A 202 10.19 10.53 3.23
CA SER A 202 9.20 11.20 4.06
C SER A 202 9.26 10.65 5.50
N PRO A 203 8.75 11.38 6.50
CA PRO A 203 8.58 10.84 7.83
C PRO A 203 7.64 9.62 7.82
N SER A 204 7.87 8.67 8.72
CA SER A 204 6.92 7.58 8.99
C SER A 204 5.84 8.04 9.97
N THR A 205 4.68 7.39 9.94
CA THR A 205 3.57 7.63 10.89
C THR A 205 3.86 7.00 12.24
#